data_755d32e9e5f87f34d29affc6e38c5dc7
#
_entry.id   755d32e9e5f87f34d29affc6e38c5dc7
#
_cell.length_a   1.000
_cell.length_b   1.000
_cell.length_c   1.000
_cell.angle_alpha   90.00
_cell.angle_beta   90.00
_cell.angle_gamma   90.00
#
_symmetry.space_group_name_H-M   'P 1'
#
loop_
_entity.id
_entity.type
_entity.pdbx_description
1 polymer ?
#
loop_
_entity_poly.entity_id
_entity_poly.type
_entity_poly.pdbx_seq_one_letter_code
_entity_poly.pdbx_strand_id
1 'polypeptide(L)'
;MEALFRLLPGPQPFVVRYGVSTLIVLVAFAFRLSIGEGTGRFGFIHFILPVVAASLLFDRSAGFFAVALSALVGSVIPWTSPTGNVSAIAVFVFVAGCLVFVAEGLHTALVKAHAAQSATDMLLQEMSHRVKNKFSMISSIIALQVRSSTPEVSAALEDISSRVKVIATVHDYLQLSRHDGLIDMSEYLPGLCKALQQALCGPRPISMAASAISAQLRAEKALAVGVIVNELVTNAFKYAFEHDRPGHVKVALTREGANFILSVSDNGVGRQQEGRLGLGTRLVSVFAGQLGGNATWEAGASGGCTALIRFPADEEDTRNARHGAEFIGSASTANLVVSP
;
A
#
# COMPACT_ATOMS: atom_id res chain seq x y z
N MET A 1 1.34 -14.00 14.26
CA MET A 1 2.38 -14.91 13.72
C MET A 1 3.66 -14.19 13.31
N GLU A 2 3.59 -13.03 12.65
CA GLU A 2 4.80 -12.24 12.31
C GLU A 2 5.72 -11.91 13.49
N ALA A 3 5.17 -11.64 14.68
CA ALA A 3 5.97 -11.34 15.87
C ALA A 3 6.80 -12.54 16.34
N LEU A 4 6.33 -13.77 16.14
CA LEU A 4 7.03 -14.99 16.52
C LEU A 4 8.20 -15.29 15.55
N PHE A 5 8.04 -14.98 14.25
CA PHE A 5 9.09 -15.13 13.23
C PHE A 5 10.20 -14.09 13.36
N ARG A 6 9.93 -12.93 13.97
CA ARG A 6 10.94 -11.89 14.24
C ARG A 6 11.86 -12.22 15.43
N LEU A 7 11.42 -13.14 16.30
CA LEU A 7 12.16 -13.50 17.51
C LEU A 7 13.30 -14.47 17.28
N LEU A 8 13.34 -15.18 16.13
CA LEU A 8 14.37 -16.17 15.82
C LEU A 8 14.96 -15.97 14.42
N PRO A 9 15.70 -14.87 14.16
CA PRO A 9 16.34 -14.64 12.87
C PRO A 9 17.56 -15.56 12.71
N GLY A 10 17.49 -16.48 11.75
CA GLY A 10 18.61 -17.32 11.32
C GLY A 10 18.69 -18.70 11.98
N PRO A 11 19.63 -19.57 11.55
CA PRO A 11 19.82 -20.91 12.09
C PRO A 11 20.30 -20.82 13.54
N GLN A 12 19.45 -21.25 14.46
CA GLN A 12 19.76 -21.22 15.90
C GLN A 12 20.86 -22.23 16.25
N PRO A 13 21.76 -21.88 17.19
CA PRO A 13 22.80 -22.82 17.64
C PRO A 13 22.19 -24.09 18.24
N PHE A 14 22.89 -25.20 18.08
CA PHE A 14 22.48 -26.53 18.53
C PHE A 14 21.93 -26.52 19.97
N VAL A 15 22.65 -25.86 20.88
CA VAL A 15 22.28 -25.78 22.31
C VAL A 15 20.93 -25.15 22.53
N VAL A 16 20.59 -24.08 21.78
CA VAL A 16 19.29 -23.39 21.89
C VAL A 16 18.18 -24.29 21.36
N ARG A 17 18.34 -24.88 20.18
CA ARG A 17 17.33 -25.73 19.54
C ARG A 17 16.92 -26.90 20.41
N TYR A 18 17.88 -27.69 20.86
CA TYR A 18 17.64 -28.90 21.67
C TYR A 18 17.39 -28.58 23.14
N GLY A 19 17.98 -27.50 23.67
CA GLY A 19 17.75 -27.05 25.05
C GLY A 19 16.32 -26.55 25.25
N VAL A 20 15.82 -25.70 24.33
CA VAL A 20 14.44 -25.21 24.40
C VAL A 20 13.44 -26.35 24.16
N SER A 21 13.72 -27.23 23.18
CA SER A 21 12.86 -28.40 22.94
C SER A 21 12.77 -29.30 24.18
N THR A 22 13.87 -29.54 24.86
CA THR A 22 13.91 -30.29 26.13
C THR A 22 13.10 -29.59 27.20
N LEU A 23 13.26 -28.27 27.36
CA LEU A 23 12.51 -27.48 28.34
C LEU A 23 10.98 -27.57 28.12
N ILE A 24 10.53 -27.43 26.88
CA ILE A 24 9.11 -27.49 26.54
C ILE A 24 8.52 -28.87 26.85
N VAL A 25 9.27 -29.95 26.55
CA VAL A 25 8.84 -31.32 26.86
C VAL A 25 8.80 -31.55 28.38
N LEU A 26 9.79 -31.05 29.13
CA LEU A 26 9.81 -31.18 30.61
C LEU A 26 8.68 -30.40 31.28
N VAL A 27 8.35 -29.22 30.78
CA VAL A 27 7.19 -28.45 31.25
C VAL A 27 5.87 -29.21 31.00
N ALA A 28 5.70 -29.79 29.82
CA ALA A 28 4.53 -30.64 29.54
C ALA A 28 4.48 -31.88 30.41
N PHE A 29 5.62 -32.47 30.73
CA PHE A 29 5.73 -33.61 31.66
C PHE A 29 5.34 -33.19 33.10
N ALA A 30 5.88 -32.10 33.61
CA ALA A 30 5.52 -31.57 34.92
C ALA A 30 4.01 -31.22 35.01
N PHE A 31 3.46 -30.62 33.96
CA PHE A 31 2.02 -30.36 33.83
C PHE A 31 1.22 -31.67 33.87
N ARG A 32 1.66 -32.72 33.17
CA ARG A 32 1.04 -34.02 33.15
C ARG A 32 1.05 -34.67 34.57
N LEU A 33 2.13 -34.52 35.32
CA LEU A 33 2.19 -35.04 36.71
C LEU A 33 1.26 -34.29 37.66
N SER A 34 0.99 -32.99 37.45
CA SER A 34 0.12 -32.18 38.30
C SER A 34 -1.37 -32.50 38.13
N ILE A 35 -1.78 -33.03 36.95
CA ILE A 35 -3.19 -33.37 36.67
C ILE A 35 -3.63 -34.71 37.34
N GLY A 36 -2.65 -35.55 37.78
CA GLY A 36 -2.96 -36.81 38.47
C GLY A 36 -3.45 -37.92 37.55
N GLU A 37 -3.95 -39.03 38.17
CA GLU A 37 -4.34 -40.25 37.45
C GLU A 37 -5.59 -40.17 36.58
N GLY A 38 -6.29 -39.04 36.55
CA GLY A 38 -7.59 -38.88 35.87
C GLY A 38 -7.57 -38.96 34.34
N THR A 39 -6.39 -38.94 33.70
CA THR A 39 -6.25 -38.87 32.22
C THR A 39 -6.11 -40.24 31.53
N GLY A 40 -6.11 -41.34 32.24
CA GLY A 40 -6.25 -42.70 31.73
C GLY A 40 -5.53 -42.98 30.40
N ARG A 41 -6.23 -43.49 29.40
CA ARG A 41 -5.72 -43.90 28.08
C ARG A 41 -5.09 -42.78 27.22
N PHE A 42 -5.29 -41.51 27.56
CA PHE A 42 -4.82 -40.36 26.76
C PHE A 42 -3.52 -39.73 27.29
N GLY A 43 -2.68 -40.45 28.03
CA GLY A 43 -1.48 -39.93 28.68
C GLY A 43 -0.48 -39.18 27.78
N PHE A 44 -0.42 -39.50 26.48
CA PHE A 44 0.53 -38.89 25.51
C PHE A 44 -0.03 -37.62 24.84
N ILE A 45 -1.32 -37.27 25.00
CA ILE A 45 -1.90 -36.10 24.32
C ILE A 45 -1.20 -34.79 24.70
N HIS A 46 -0.70 -34.68 25.93
CA HIS A 46 -0.01 -33.50 26.45
C HIS A 46 1.35 -33.26 25.78
N PHE A 47 1.93 -34.28 25.15
CA PHE A 47 3.20 -34.19 24.45
C PHE A 47 3.08 -33.81 22.98
N ILE A 48 1.86 -33.79 22.41
CA ILE A 48 1.65 -33.37 21.02
C ILE A 48 2.02 -31.90 20.83
N LEU A 49 1.60 -31.02 21.74
CA LEU A 49 1.87 -29.58 21.66
C LEU A 49 3.38 -29.27 21.72
N PRO A 50 4.19 -29.82 22.65
CA PRO A 50 5.65 -29.71 22.63
C PRO A 50 6.30 -30.12 21.31
N VAL A 51 5.87 -31.24 20.73
CA VAL A 51 6.42 -31.74 19.46
C VAL A 51 6.13 -30.76 18.31
N VAL A 52 4.89 -30.30 18.20
CA VAL A 52 4.51 -29.32 17.18
C VAL A 52 5.25 -28.01 17.39
N ALA A 53 5.33 -27.53 18.64
CA ALA A 53 6.04 -26.29 18.97
C ALA A 53 7.54 -26.40 18.61
N ALA A 54 8.22 -27.49 18.96
CA ALA A 54 9.62 -27.71 18.62
C ALA A 54 9.87 -27.76 17.11
N SER A 55 8.96 -28.41 16.37
CA SER A 55 9.02 -28.53 14.90
C SER A 55 8.78 -27.17 14.20
N LEU A 56 7.84 -26.35 14.68
CA LEU A 56 7.53 -25.04 14.09
C LEU A 56 8.56 -23.95 14.45
N LEU A 57 9.12 -24.00 15.68
CA LEU A 57 10.07 -23.00 16.15
C LEU A 57 11.47 -23.21 15.58
N PHE A 58 11.86 -24.45 15.33
CA PHE A 58 13.24 -24.76 14.92
C PHE A 58 13.27 -25.47 13.57
N ASP A 59 13.15 -26.79 13.58
CA ASP A 59 13.16 -27.60 12.36
C ASP A 59 12.70 -29.03 12.61
N ARG A 60 12.68 -29.81 11.54
CA ARG A 60 12.33 -31.23 11.56
C ARG A 60 13.15 -32.05 12.57
N SER A 61 14.47 -31.77 12.73
CA SER A 61 15.31 -32.54 13.64
C SER A 61 14.96 -32.28 15.09
N ALA A 62 14.64 -31.06 15.47
CA ALA A 62 14.14 -30.68 16.78
C ALA A 62 12.75 -31.29 17.08
N GLY A 63 11.88 -31.36 16.08
CA GLY A 63 10.60 -32.05 16.17
C GLY A 63 10.75 -33.53 16.46
N PHE A 64 11.60 -34.27 15.73
CA PHE A 64 11.85 -35.70 15.99
C PHE A 64 12.56 -35.95 17.32
N PHE A 65 13.46 -35.06 17.70
CA PHE A 65 14.08 -35.10 19.04
C PHE A 65 12.99 -34.97 20.14
N ALA A 66 12.07 -34.01 19.99
CA ALA A 66 10.95 -33.85 20.93
C ALA A 66 10.03 -35.09 20.97
N VAL A 67 9.78 -35.76 19.82
CA VAL A 67 9.04 -37.05 19.78
C VAL A 67 9.75 -38.11 20.59
N ALA A 68 11.07 -38.32 20.34
CA ALA A 68 11.85 -39.33 21.02
C ALA A 68 11.92 -39.06 22.53
N LEU A 69 12.18 -37.83 22.94
CA LEU A 69 12.24 -37.43 24.35
C LEU A 69 10.87 -37.60 25.03
N SER A 70 9.76 -37.18 24.37
CA SER A 70 8.40 -37.34 24.88
C SER A 70 8.01 -38.81 25.05
N ALA A 71 8.40 -39.67 24.11
CA ALA A 71 8.17 -41.11 24.22
C ALA A 71 8.93 -41.71 25.38
N LEU A 72 10.22 -41.31 25.56
CA LEU A 72 11.06 -41.76 26.67
C LEU A 72 10.50 -41.34 28.04
N VAL A 73 10.20 -40.04 28.20
CA VAL A 73 9.68 -39.47 29.45
C VAL A 73 8.27 -40.01 29.75
N GLY A 74 7.44 -40.15 28.71
CA GLY A 74 6.09 -40.71 28.85
C GLY A 74 6.09 -42.20 29.23
N SER A 75 7.14 -42.97 28.89
CA SER A 75 7.26 -44.39 29.26
C SER A 75 7.51 -44.62 30.75
N VAL A 76 8.03 -43.63 31.48
CA VAL A 76 8.31 -43.70 32.92
C VAL A 76 7.01 -43.64 33.75
N ILE A 77 5.94 -43.18 33.18
CA ILE A 77 4.64 -43.08 33.89
C ILE A 77 4.01 -44.47 34.08
N PRO A 78 3.58 -44.83 35.29
CA PRO A 78 2.95 -46.15 35.55
C PRO A 78 1.66 -46.28 34.73
N TRP A 79 1.54 -47.42 34.03
CA TRP A 79 0.36 -47.79 33.27
C TRP A 79 -0.31 -49.00 33.86
N THR A 80 -1.65 -49.08 33.74
CA THR A 80 -2.45 -50.14 34.30
C THR A 80 -2.19 -51.53 33.65
N SER A 81 -1.61 -51.54 32.43
CA SER A 81 -1.21 -52.79 31.74
C SER A 81 0.02 -52.56 30.84
N PRO A 82 0.99 -53.52 30.80
CA PRO A 82 2.20 -53.43 29.99
C PRO A 82 1.91 -53.36 28.47
N THR A 83 0.91 -54.11 28.00
CA THR A 83 0.51 -54.16 26.59
C THR A 83 -0.14 -52.86 26.11
N GLY A 84 -0.90 -52.20 26.99
CA GLY A 84 -1.48 -50.89 26.71
C GLY A 84 -0.43 -49.80 26.57
N ASN A 85 0.70 -49.89 27.27
CA ASN A 85 1.78 -48.91 27.18
C ASN A 85 2.46 -48.94 25.80
N VAL A 86 2.79 -50.12 25.30
CA VAL A 86 3.49 -50.28 24.00
C VAL A 86 2.63 -49.77 22.85
N SER A 87 1.34 -50.10 22.86
CA SER A 87 0.42 -49.61 21.80
C SER A 87 0.21 -48.08 21.84
N ALA A 88 0.13 -47.50 23.04
CA ALA A 88 -0.01 -46.04 23.20
C ALA A 88 1.24 -45.27 22.73
N ILE A 89 2.44 -45.80 23.05
CA ILE A 89 3.69 -45.22 22.56
C ILE A 89 3.78 -45.34 21.03
N ALA A 90 3.42 -46.47 20.44
CA ALA A 90 3.47 -46.68 18.99
C ALA A 90 2.50 -45.70 18.26
N VAL A 91 1.29 -45.56 18.76
CA VAL A 91 0.32 -44.60 18.20
C VAL A 91 0.80 -43.15 18.36
N PHE A 92 1.34 -42.80 19.52
CA PHE A 92 1.90 -41.46 19.76
C PHE A 92 3.05 -41.16 18.80
N VAL A 93 4.03 -42.04 18.68
CA VAL A 93 5.21 -41.85 17.79
C VAL A 93 4.75 -41.71 16.34
N PHE A 94 3.78 -42.52 15.90
CA PHE A 94 3.24 -42.45 14.55
C PHE A 94 2.54 -41.10 14.30
N VAL A 95 1.58 -40.72 15.18
CA VAL A 95 0.83 -39.46 15.03
C VAL A 95 1.73 -38.24 15.15
N ALA A 96 2.61 -38.23 16.15
CA ALA A 96 3.58 -37.13 16.36
C ALA A 96 4.58 -37.01 15.20
N GLY A 97 5.05 -38.16 14.67
CA GLY A 97 5.87 -38.19 13.47
C GLY A 97 5.18 -37.60 12.24
N CYS A 98 3.91 -37.97 11.99
CA CYS A 98 3.10 -37.39 10.93
C CYS A 98 2.94 -35.86 11.12
N LEU A 99 2.71 -35.39 12.34
CA LEU A 99 2.59 -33.97 12.63
C LEU A 99 3.89 -33.20 12.36
N VAL A 100 5.07 -33.79 12.68
CA VAL A 100 6.36 -33.21 12.33
C VAL A 100 6.51 -33.05 10.82
N PHE A 101 6.12 -34.05 10.02
CA PHE A 101 6.15 -33.95 8.55
C PHE A 101 5.21 -32.87 8.01
N VAL A 102 3.99 -32.80 8.56
CA VAL A 102 3.02 -31.76 8.16
C VAL A 102 3.53 -30.36 8.53
N ALA A 103 4.06 -30.20 9.74
CA ALA A 103 4.63 -28.93 10.21
C ALA A 103 5.81 -28.47 9.33
N GLU A 104 6.70 -29.39 8.97
CA GLU A 104 7.84 -29.13 8.07
C GLU A 104 7.37 -28.74 6.66
N GLY A 105 6.37 -29.48 6.14
CA GLY A 105 5.78 -29.16 4.83
C GLY A 105 5.17 -27.76 4.81
N LEU A 106 4.43 -27.41 5.85
CA LEU A 106 3.82 -26.09 5.99
C LEU A 106 4.90 -25.00 6.14
N HIS A 107 5.89 -25.22 6.98
CA HIS A 107 7.00 -24.28 7.16
C HIS A 107 7.76 -24.04 5.85
N THR A 108 8.09 -25.10 5.12
CA THR A 108 8.77 -25.00 3.83
C THR A 108 7.92 -24.27 2.79
N ALA A 109 6.60 -24.53 2.76
CA ALA A 109 5.67 -23.85 1.85
C ALA A 109 5.58 -22.36 2.15
N LEU A 110 5.49 -22.00 3.44
CA LEU A 110 5.46 -20.60 3.87
C LEU A 110 6.75 -19.85 3.51
N VAL A 111 7.91 -20.46 3.77
CA VAL A 111 9.21 -19.85 3.43
C VAL A 111 9.34 -19.64 1.92
N LYS A 112 8.94 -20.64 1.12
CA LYS A 112 8.94 -20.51 -0.35
C LYS A 112 7.95 -19.41 -0.84
N ALA A 113 6.76 -19.34 -0.25
CA ALA A 113 5.78 -18.32 -0.60
C ALA A 113 6.31 -16.91 -0.29
N HIS A 114 6.89 -16.70 0.91
CA HIS A 114 7.51 -15.42 1.26
C HIS A 114 8.70 -15.06 0.35
N ALA A 115 9.57 -16.04 0.01
CA ALA A 115 10.68 -15.80 -0.89
C ALA A 115 10.20 -15.41 -2.31
N ALA A 116 9.16 -16.09 -2.83
CA ALA A 116 8.56 -15.77 -4.11
C ALA A 116 7.93 -14.37 -4.10
N GLN A 117 7.22 -14.00 -3.03
CA GLN A 117 6.63 -12.67 -2.87
C GLN A 117 7.73 -11.60 -2.83
N SER A 118 8.78 -11.78 -2.03
CA SER A 118 9.91 -10.84 -1.96
C SER A 118 10.62 -10.67 -3.30
N ALA A 119 10.78 -11.76 -4.07
CA ALA A 119 11.36 -11.70 -5.42
C ALA A 119 10.47 -10.89 -6.37
N THR A 120 9.14 -11.07 -6.30
CA THR A 120 8.18 -10.31 -7.11
C THR A 120 8.22 -8.82 -6.74
N ASP A 121 8.26 -8.48 -5.44
CA ASP A 121 8.36 -7.10 -4.97
C ASP A 121 9.65 -6.42 -5.47
N MET A 122 10.77 -7.14 -5.46
CA MET A 122 12.05 -6.64 -5.98
C MET A 122 11.98 -6.39 -7.49
N LEU A 123 11.38 -7.31 -8.27
CA LEU A 123 11.19 -7.12 -9.72
C LEU A 123 10.30 -5.92 -10.01
N LEU A 124 9.21 -5.74 -9.29
CA LEU A 124 8.33 -4.58 -9.45
C LEU A 124 9.07 -3.27 -9.14
N GLN A 125 9.88 -3.25 -8.10
CA GLN A 125 10.71 -2.08 -7.76
C GLN A 125 11.74 -1.78 -8.85
N GLU A 126 12.44 -2.79 -9.38
CA GLU A 126 13.40 -2.62 -10.48
C GLU A 126 12.69 -2.11 -11.76
N MET A 127 11.53 -2.69 -12.11
CA MET A 127 10.74 -2.21 -13.26
C MET A 127 10.36 -0.75 -13.11
N SER A 128 9.96 -0.34 -11.90
CA SER A 128 9.65 1.04 -11.59
C SER A 128 10.83 1.98 -11.80
N HIS A 129 11.98 1.63 -11.25
CA HIS A 129 13.20 2.40 -11.46
C HIS A 129 13.56 2.54 -12.94
N ARG A 130 13.38 1.47 -13.73
CA ARG A 130 13.60 1.51 -15.19
C ARG A 130 12.61 2.41 -15.91
N VAL A 131 11.33 2.41 -15.52
CA VAL A 131 10.32 3.31 -16.08
C VAL A 131 10.67 4.77 -15.77
N LYS A 132 11.04 5.08 -14.53
CA LYS A 132 11.49 6.41 -14.12
C LYS A 132 12.70 6.89 -14.93
N ASN A 133 13.68 6.01 -15.14
CA ASN A 133 14.85 6.32 -15.95
C ASN A 133 14.48 6.61 -17.41
N LYS A 134 13.48 5.89 -17.97
CA LYS A 134 12.98 6.16 -19.33
C LYS A 134 12.29 7.51 -19.41
N PHE A 135 11.47 7.91 -18.42
CA PHE A 135 10.87 9.24 -18.39
C PHE A 135 11.91 10.35 -18.26
N SER A 136 12.94 10.15 -17.44
CA SER A 136 14.07 11.09 -17.34
C SER A 136 14.82 11.25 -18.67
N MET A 137 15.05 10.15 -19.37
CA MET A 137 15.69 10.18 -20.70
C MET A 137 14.82 10.91 -21.72
N ILE A 138 13.52 10.64 -21.77
CA ILE A 138 12.57 11.33 -22.66
C ILE A 138 12.59 12.84 -22.36
N SER A 139 12.51 13.23 -21.09
CA SER A 139 12.58 14.63 -20.67
C SER A 139 13.88 15.31 -21.08
N SER A 140 15.01 14.60 -20.99
CA SER A 140 16.31 15.12 -21.43
C SER A 140 16.38 15.31 -22.94
N ILE A 141 15.84 14.38 -23.73
CA ILE A 141 15.77 14.51 -25.19
C ILE A 141 14.91 15.70 -25.57
N ILE A 142 13.74 15.87 -24.94
CA ILE A 142 12.88 17.04 -25.19
C ILE A 142 13.61 18.34 -24.85
N ALA A 143 14.30 18.39 -23.70
CA ALA A 143 15.05 19.58 -23.28
C ALA A 143 16.20 19.96 -24.26
N LEU A 144 16.84 18.96 -24.89
CA LEU A 144 17.84 19.19 -25.92
C LEU A 144 17.19 19.76 -27.20
N GLN A 145 16.04 19.22 -27.61
CA GLN A 145 15.29 19.68 -28.78
C GLN A 145 14.77 21.12 -28.61
N VAL A 146 14.29 21.47 -27.41
CA VAL A 146 13.86 22.85 -27.09
C VAL A 146 14.97 23.87 -27.40
N ARG A 147 16.22 23.56 -27.05
CA ARG A 147 17.37 24.49 -27.24
C ARG A 147 17.73 24.75 -28.71
N SER A 148 17.38 23.85 -29.61
CA SER A 148 17.73 23.92 -31.04
C SER A 148 16.53 24.23 -31.94
N SER A 149 15.34 24.48 -31.36
CA SER A 149 14.10 24.68 -32.10
C SER A 149 13.69 26.16 -32.20
N THR A 150 12.78 26.46 -33.13
CA THR A 150 12.14 27.79 -33.20
C THR A 150 11.26 28.05 -31.99
N PRO A 151 10.93 29.31 -31.65
CA PRO A 151 10.10 29.63 -30.48
C PRO A 151 8.76 28.86 -30.42
N GLU A 152 8.08 28.71 -31.57
CA GLU A 152 6.82 28.00 -31.66
C GLU A 152 6.97 26.51 -31.37
N VAL A 153 8.01 25.87 -31.89
CA VAL A 153 8.33 24.46 -31.66
C VAL A 153 8.80 24.26 -30.22
N SER A 154 9.60 25.17 -29.68
CA SER A 154 10.04 25.14 -28.29
C SER A 154 8.85 25.15 -27.31
N ALA A 155 7.86 26.03 -27.54
CA ALA A 155 6.65 26.09 -26.73
C ALA A 155 5.85 24.77 -26.77
N ALA A 156 5.72 24.15 -27.94
CA ALA A 156 5.05 22.86 -28.07
C ALA A 156 5.81 21.72 -27.36
N LEU A 157 7.14 21.72 -27.44
CA LEU A 157 7.99 20.74 -26.76
C LEU A 157 7.96 20.90 -25.22
N GLU A 158 7.91 22.12 -24.73
CA GLU A 158 7.75 22.41 -23.30
C GLU A 158 6.39 21.90 -22.77
N ASP A 159 5.31 22.06 -23.53
CA ASP A 159 4.01 21.47 -23.18
C ASP A 159 4.07 19.94 -23.11
N ILE A 160 4.74 19.28 -24.06
CA ILE A 160 4.96 17.82 -24.03
C ILE A 160 5.80 17.43 -22.81
N SER A 161 6.87 18.17 -22.51
CA SER A 161 7.72 17.92 -21.35
C SER A 161 6.94 17.98 -20.04
N SER A 162 6.05 18.98 -19.90
CA SER A 162 5.19 19.11 -18.74
C SER A 162 4.27 17.88 -18.54
N ARG A 163 3.69 17.36 -19.63
CA ARG A 163 2.85 16.15 -19.57
C ARG A 163 3.64 14.90 -19.21
N VAL A 164 4.84 14.73 -19.74
CA VAL A 164 5.73 13.61 -19.38
C VAL A 164 6.07 13.66 -17.90
N LYS A 165 6.30 14.84 -17.32
CA LYS A 165 6.53 15.00 -15.88
C LYS A 165 5.31 14.57 -15.03
N VAL A 166 4.09 14.93 -15.46
CA VAL A 166 2.87 14.49 -14.77
C VAL A 166 2.75 12.98 -14.79
N ILE A 167 2.97 12.33 -15.94
CA ILE A 167 2.93 10.87 -16.05
C ILE A 167 3.96 10.23 -15.11
N ALA A 168 5.18 10.78 -15.05
CA ALA A 168 6.21 10.29 -14.14
C ALA A 168 5.79 10.45 -12.66
N THR A 169 5.17 11.58 -12.31
CA THR A 169 4.67 11.83 -10.94
C THR A 169 3.57 10.83 -10.56
N VAL A 170 2.59 10.60 -11.43
CA VAL A 170 1.55 9.57 -11.20
C VAL A 170 2.17 8.20 -11.02
N HIS A 171 3.16 7.85 -11.83
CA HIS A 171 3.87 6.58 -11.72
C HIS A 171 4.59 6.44 -10.37
N ASP A 172 5.19 7.51 -9.84
CA ASP A 172 5.81 7.50 -8.51
C ASP A 172 4.76 7.27 -7.39
N TYR A 173 3.57 7.87 -7.49
CA TYR A 173 2.47 7.63 -6.54
C TYR A 173 1.92 6.21 -6.61
N LEU A 174 1.83 5.61 -7.80
CA LEU A 174 1.45 4.20 -7.99
C LEU A 174 2.37 3.23 -7.26
N GLN A 175 3.66 3.56 -7.19
CA GLN A 175 4.64 2.74 -6.49
C GLN A 175 4.48 2.79 -4.96
N LEU A 176 4.00 3.90 -4.42
CA LEU A 176 3.73 4.04 -2.98
C LEU A 176 2.47 3.27 -2.57
N SER A 177 1.51 3.11 -3.48
CA SER A 177 0.24 2.37 -3.28
C SER A 177 0.42 0.87 -3.53
N ARG A 178 1.20 0.20 -2.68
CA ARG A 178 1.76 -1.15 -2.90
C ARG A 178 0.76 -2.31 -3.03
N HIS A 179 -0.52 -2.17 -2.70
CA HIS A 179 -1.40 -3.34 -2.56
C HIS A 179 -2.58 -3.43 -3.52
N ASP A 180 -3.15 -2.31 -3.99
CA ASP A 180 -4.43 -2.36 -4.72
C ASP A 180 -4.48 -1.56 -6.03
N GLY A 181 -3.38 -0.92 -6.45
CA GLY A 181 -3.36 -0.04 -7.64
C GLY A 181 -4.26 1.20 -7.50
N LEU A 182 -4.63 1.52 -6.26
CA LEU A 182 -5.44 2.67 -5.89
C LEU A 182 -4.56 3.81 -5.38
N ILE A 183 -4.88 5.04 -5.77
CA ILE A 183 -4.16 6.25 -5.38
C ILE A 183 -5.06 7.08 -4.46
N ASP A 184 -4.54 7.43 -3.27
CA ASP A 184 -5.23 8.35 -2.37
C ASP A 184 -5.12 9.78 -2.89
N MET A 185 -6.26 10.35 -3.29
CA MET A 185 -6.35 11.69 -3.84
C MET A 185 -6.03 12.78 -2.82
N SER A 186 -6.20 12.51 -1.51
CA SER A 186 -5.87 13.47 -0.45
C SER A 186 -4.37 13.72 -0.31
N GLU A 187 -3.53 12.78 -0.73
CA GLU A 187 -2.08 12.93 -0.79
C GLU A 187 -1.60 13.31 -2.20
N TYR A 188 -2.15 12.64 -3.22
CA TYR A 188 -1.73 12.82 -4.61
C TYR A 188 -1.96 14.24 -5.11
N LEU A 189 -3.18 14.80 -4.96
CA LEU A 189 -3.53 16.09 -5.55
C LEU A 189 -2.72 17.26 -4.94
N PRO A 190 -2.56 17.37 -3.61
CA PRO A 190 -1.68 18.37 -3.01
C PRO A 190 -0.21 18.20 -3.42
N GLY A 191 0.28 16.96 -3.49
CA GLY A 191 1.66 16.67 -3.92
C GLY A 191 1.92 17.09 -5.36
N LEU A 192 1.01 16.77 -6.29
CA LEU A 192 1.07 17.20 -7.67
C LEU A 192 1.06 18.74 -7.78
N CYS A 193 0.14 19.40 -7.09
CA CYS A 193 0.03 20.86 -7.09
C CYS A 193 1.30 21.53 -6.55
N LYS A 194 1.90 20.98 -5.50
CA LYS A 194 3.18 21.45 -4.96
C LYS A 194 4.31 21.34 -5.99
N ALA A 195 4.38 20.23 -6.71
CA ALA A 195 5.37 20.03 -7.77
C ALA A 195 5.16 21.02 -8.95
N LEU A 196 3.91 21.24 -9.35
CA LEU A 196 3.55 22.23 -10.39
C LEU A 196 3.87 23.65 -9.95
N GLN A 197 3.60 24.01 -8.71
CA GLN A 197 3.93 25.33 -8.16
C GLN A 197 5.45 25.57 -8.22
N GLN A 198 6.26 24.61 -7.79
CA GLN A 198 7.71 24.70 -7.84
C GLN A 198 8.25 24.85 -9.27
N ALA A 199 7.61 24.20 -10.25
CA ALA A 199 8.03 24.22 -11.64
C ALA A 199 7.60 25.49 -12.38
N LEU A 200 6.44 26.09 -12.05
CA LEU A 200 5.78 27.14 -12.82
C LEU A 200 5.88 28.53 -12.18
N CYS A 201 5.91 28.62 -10.84
CA CYS A 201 5.86 29.91 -10.16
C CYS A 201 7.07 30.80 -10.45
N GLY A 202 8.29 30.26 -10.45
CA GLY A 202 9.49 31.10 -10.51
C GLY A 202 9.43 32.23 -9.46
N PRO A 203 9.83 33.46 -9.81
CA PRO A 203 9.78 34.63 -8.92
C PRO A 203 8.41 35.32 -8.86
N ARG A 204 7.38 34.82 -9.60
CA ARG A 204 6.06 35.47 -9.67
C ARG A 204 5.26 35.27 -8.37
N PRO A 205 4.56 36.30 -7.86
CA PRO A 205 3.79 36.23 -6.62
C PRO A 205 2.44 35.52 -6.82
N ILE A 206 2.48 34.29 -7.32
CA ILE A 206 1.31 33.45 -7.56
C ILE A 206 1.31 32.32 -6.52
N SER A 207 0.27 32.23 -5.71
CA SER A 207 0.08 31.17 -4.74
C SER A 207 -0.83 30.08 -5.30
N MET A 208 -0.63 28.84 -4.85
CA MET A 208 -1.50 27.72 -5.18
C MET A 208 -1.96 27.01 -3.91
N ALA A 209 -3.25 26.72 -3.85
CA ALA A 209 -3.85 25.89 -2.80
C ALA A 209 -4.48 24.65 -3.43
N ALA A 210 -4.28 23.51 -2.80
CA ALA A 210 -4.87 22.25 -3.21
C ALA A 210 -5.55 21.55 -2.03
N SER A 211 -6.74 21.02 -2.26
CA SER A 211 -7.48 20.21 -1.30
C SER A 211 -8.18 19.06 -2.00
N ALA A 212 -8.21 17.91 -1.37
CA ALA A 212 -8.96 16.77 -1.86
C ALA A 212 -9.60 16.03 -0.68
N ILE A 213 -10.78 15.49 -0.93
CA ILE A 213 -11.37 14.50 -0.02
C ILE A 213 -10.53 13.23 -0.03
N SER A 214 -10.59 12.44 1.04
CA SER A 214 -10.03 11.09 1.06
C SER A 214 -10.86 10.22 0.11
N ALA A 215 -10.31 9.95 -1.06
CA ALA A 215 -10.89 9.12 -2.11
C ALA A 215 -9.80 8.31 -2.77
N GLN A 216 -10.07 7.02 -2.98
CA GLN A 216 -9.15 6.10 -3.64
C GLN A 216 -9.55 6.00 -5.12
N LEU A 217 -8.71 6.45 -6.02
CA LEU A 217 -8.94 6.32 -7.46
C LEU A 217 -7.98 5.30 -8.09
N ARG A 218 -8.47 4.56 -9.08
CA ARG A 218 -7.58 3.74 -9.92
C ARG A 218 -6.56 4.62 -10.64
N ALA A 219 -5.39 4.04 -10.89
CA ALA A 219 -4.27 4.73 -11.54
C ALA A 219 -4.64 5.50 -12.80
N GLU A 220 -5.48 4.90 -13.65
CA GLU A 220 -5.92 5.50 -14.91
C GLU A 220 -6.75 6.76 -14.67
N LYS A 221 -7.65 6.74 -13.67
CA LYS A 221 -8.43 7.92 -13.27
C LYS A 221 -7.55 8.99 -12.63
N ALA A 222 -6.63 8.60 -11.74
CA ALA A 222 -5.68 9.52 -11.11
C ALA A 222 -4.77 10.18 -12.15
N LEU A 223 -4.33 9.43 -13.18
CA LEU A 223 -3.58 9.96 -14.32
C LEU A 223 -4.43 11.01 -15.08
N ALA A 224 -5.68 10.67 -15.40
CA ALA A 224 -6.57 11.59 -16.10
C ALA A 224 -6.78 12.90 -15.30
N VAL A 225 -7.02 12.79 -13.98
CA VAL A 225 -7.10 13.94 -13.07
C VAL A 225 -5.81 14.75 -13.09
N GLY A 226 -4.67 14.08 -13.01
CA GLY A 226 -3.34 14.74 -13.03
C GLY A 226 -3.08 15.52 -14.30
N VAL A 227 -3.40 14.96 -15.47
CA VAL A 227 -3.25 15.65 -16.76
C VAL A 227 -4.19 16.85 -16.84
N ILE A 228 -5.45 16.69 -16.43
CA ILE A 228 -6.43 17.81 -16.40
C ILE A 228 -5.90 18.94 -15.52
N VAL A 229 -5.47 18.64 -14.29
CA VAL A 229 -4.91 19.64 -13.36
C VAL A 229 -3.69 20.34 -13.95
N ASN A 230 -2.76 19.58 -14.54
CA ASN A 230 -1.58 20.15 -15.18
C ASN A 230 -1.97 21.14 -16.29
N GLU A 231 -2.88 20.77 -17.19
CA GLU A 231 -3.30 21.62 -18.30
C GLU A 231 -3.99 22.89 -17.78
N LEU A 232 -4.91 22.77 -16.83
CA LEU A 232 -5.66 23.90 -16.28
C LEU A 232 -4.77 24.84 -15.47
N VAL A 233 -3.90 24.30 -14.62
CA VAL A 233 -2.95 25.08 -13.83
C VAL A 233 -1.94 25.78 -14.76
N THR A 234 -1.36 25.08 -15.74
CA THR A 234 -0.43 25.68 -16.71
C THR A 234 -1.10 26.80 -17.50
N ASN A 235 -2.37 26.64 -17.89
CA ASN A 235 -3.15 27.67 -18.56
C ASN A 235 -3.38 28.89 -17.65
N ALA A 236 -3.70 28.68 -16.38
CA ALA A 236 -3.83 29.77 -15.42
C ALA A 236 -2.53 30.56 -15.28
N PHE A 237 -1.39 29.89 -15.14
CA PHE A 237 -0.07 30.53 -15.04
C PHE A 237 0.35 31.26 -16.32
N LYS A 238 -0.03 30.75 -17.49
CA LYS A 238 0.33 31.37 -18.78
C LYS A 238 -0.56 32.55 -19.15
N TYR A 239 -1.84 32.49 -18.82
CA TYR A 239 -2.84 33.41 -19.41
C TYR A 239 -3.69 34.18 -18.39
N ALA A 240 -3.81 33.74 -17.13
CA ALA A 240 -4.68 34.39 -16.17
C ALA A 240 -3.99 35.59 -15.48
N PHE A 241 -2.65 35.59 -15.38
CA PHE A 241 -1.91 36.58 -14.63
C PHE A 241 -0.95 37.35 -15.53
N GLU A 242 -1.34 38.57 -15.86
CA GLU A 242 -0.52 39.51 -16.61
C GLU A 242 0.52 40.17 -15.67
N HIS A 243 1.75 40.41 -16.16
CA HIS A 243 2.78 41.23 -15.54
C HIS A 243 2.84 41.16 -14.00
N ASP A 244 3.52 40.22 -13.40
CA ASP A 244 3.81 40.12 -11.95
C ASP A 244 2.64 40.42 -10.98
N ARG A 245 1.40 40.39 -11.47
CA ARG A 245 0.21 40.56 -10.65
C ARG A 245 0.11 39.39 -9.64
N PRO A 246 -0.06 39.69 -8.33
CA PRO A 246 -0.34 38.65 -7.37
C PRO A 246 -1.58 37.84 -7.76
N GLY A 247 -1.42 36.52 -7.75
CA GLY A 247 -2.47 35.61 -8.18
C GLY A 247 -2.68 34.45 -7.22
N HIS A 248 -3.83 33.84 -7.34
CA HIS A 248 -4.17 32.64 -6.58
C HIS A 248 -4.83 31.60 -7.48
N VAL A 249 -4.31 30.37 -7.45
CA VAL A 249 -4.91 29.22 -8.12
C VAL A 249 -5.36 28.24 -7.05
N LYS A 250 -6.61 27.79 -7.11
CA LYS A 250 -7.18 26.81 -6.18
C LYS A 250 -7.58 25.55 -6.95
N VAL A 251 -7.10 24.41 -6.48
CA VAL A 251 -7.48 23.10 -7.00
C VAL A 251 -8.22 22.34 -5.90
N ALA A 252 -9.42 21.85 -6.18
CA ALA A 252 -10.17 21.09 -5.20
C ALA A 252 -10.84 19.86 -5.82
N LEU A 253 -10.79 18.73 -5.12
CA LEU A 253 -11.59 17.56 -5.41
C LEU A 253 -12.59 17.37 -4.29
N THR A 254 -13.88 17.43 -4.66
CA THR A 254 -15.01 17.26 -3.74
C THR A 254 -15.92 16.15 -4.24
N ARG A 255 -16.92 15.80 -3.43
CA ARG A 255 -17.93 14.81 -3.80
C ARG A 255 -19.32 15.42 -3.63
N GLU A 256 -20.15 15.27 -4.66
CA GLU A 256 -21.58 15.60 -4.64
C GLU A 256 -22.40 14.37 -5.03
N GLY A 257 -22.98 13.74 -4.04
CA GLY A 257 -23.75 12.50 -4.24
C GLY A 257 -22.94 11.37 -4.83
N ALA A 258 -23.30 10.92 -6.03
CA ALA A 258 -22.62 9.86 -6.78
C ALA A 258 -21.49 10.37 -7.68
N ASN A 259 -21.16 11.66 -7.66
CA ASN A 259 -20.13 12.22 -8.53
C ASN A 259 -18.99 12.84 -7.73
N PHE A 260 -17.79 12.76 -8.29
CA PHE A 260 -16.68 13.63 -7.94
C PHE A 260 -16.73 14.93 -8.76
N ILE A 261 -16.30 16.01 -8.14
CA ILE A 261 -16.14 17.32 -8.77
C ILE A 261 -14.71 17.77 -8.55
N LEU A 262 -13.96 17.81 -9.64
CA LEU A 262 -12.65 18.43 -9.68
C LEU A 262 -12.86 19.89 -10.15
N SER A 263 -12.43 20.84 -9.33
CA SER A 263 -12.46 22.26 -9.65
C SER A 263 -11.06 22.84 -9.69
N VAL A 264 -10.78 23.63 -10.72
CA VAL A 264 -9.57 24.46 -10.83
C VAL A 264 -10.01 25.88 -11.09
N SER A 265 -9.72 26.78 -10.16
CA SER A 265 -10.11 28.18 -10.22
C SER A 265 -8.91 29.11 -10.09
N ASP A 266 -8.93 30.21 -10.82
CA ASP A 266 -7.97 31.30 -10.70
C ASP A 266 -8.72 32.63 -10.44
N ASN A 267 -8.00 33.64 -9.92
CA ASN A 267 -8.50 35.00 -9.72
C ASN A 267 -7.90 35.98 -10.73
N GLY A 268 -7.55 35.51 -11.91
CA GLY A 268 -6.93 36.29 -12.97
C GLY A 268 -7.90 37.13 -13.78
N VAL A 269 -7.53 37.39 -15.06
CA VAL A 269 -8.31 38.24 -15.99
C VAL A 269 -9.54 37.53 -16.55
N GLY A 270 -9.73 36.22 -16.27
CA GLY A 270 -10.82 35.43 -16.80
C GLY A 270 -10.57 34.91 -18.23
N ARG A 271 -11.52 34.11 -18.72
CA ARG A 271 -11.41 33.49 -20.04
C ARG A 271 -12.02 34.42 -21.09
N GLN A 272 -11.24 34.84 -22.06
CA GLN A 272 -11.76 35.49 -23.25
C GLN A 272 -12.54 34.46 -24.09
N GLN A 273 -13.82 34.73 -24.37
CA GLN A 273 -14.72 33.78 -25.07
C GLN A 273 -14.39 33.58 -26.55
N GLU A 274 -13.55 34.42 -27.16
CA GLU A 274 -13.24 34.41 -28.59
C GLU A 274 -11.86 33.84 -28.85
N GLY A 275 -11.79 32.54 -29.02
CA GLY A 275 -10.54 31.87 -29.48
C GLY A 275 -10.79 30.41 -29.81
N ARG A 276 -10.13 29.89 -30.85
CA ARG A 276 -10.05 28.45 -31.13
C ARG A 276 -9.64 27.70 -29.87
N LEU A 277 -10.44 26.68 -29.51
CA LEU A 277 -10.09 25.76 -28.42
C LEU A 277 -8.64 25.27 -28.60
N GLY A 278 -7.72 25.75 -27.77
CA GLY A 278 -6.34 25.35 -27.80
C GLY A 278 -6.19 23.85 -27.52
N LEU A 279 -5.04 23.30 -27.85
CA LEU A 279 -4.75 21.87 -27.65
C LEU A 279 -5.01 21.43 -26.19
N GLY A 280 -4.65 22.25 -25.20
CA GLY A 280 -4.86 21.98 -23.78
C GLY A 280 -6.33 21.82 -23.42
N THR A 281 -7.23 22.71 -23.91
CA THR A 281 -8.67 22.58 -23.65
C THR A 281 -9.25 21.32 -24.28
N ARG A 282 -8.78 20.93 -25.47
CA ARG A 282 -9.19 19.67 -26.10
C ARG A 282 -8.77 18.46 -25.26
N LEU A 283 -7.56 18.47 -24.72
CA LEU A 283 -7.08 17.40 -23.84
C LEU A 283 -7.90 17.32 -22.55
N VAL A 284 -8.23 18.45 -21.92
CA VAL A 284 -9.12 18.46 -20.76
C VAL A 284 -10.44 17.78 -21.08
N SER A 285 -11.04 18.07 -22.24
CA SER A 285 -12.29 17.44 -22.67
C SER A 285 -12.14 15.93 -22.93
N VAL A 286 -11.04 15.50 -23.54
CA VAL A 286 -10.76 14.07 -23.81
C VAL A 286 -10.61 13.32 -22.49
N PHE A 287 -9.80 13.83 -21.56
CA PHE A 287 -9.58 13.17 -20.26
C PHE A 287 -10.80 13.23 -19.34
N ALA A 288 -11.61 14.32 -19.41
CA ALA A 288 -12.90 14.35 -18.74
C ALA A 288 -13.85 13.25 -19.28
N GLY A 289 -13.85 13.03 -20.60
CA GLY A 289 -14.59 11.91 -21.22
C GLY A 289 -14.07 10.53 -20.78
N GLN A 290 -12.75 10.33 -20.62
CA GLN A 290 -12.17 9.09 -20.09
C GLN A 290 -12.59 8.83 -18.63
N LEU A 291 -12.79 9.89 -17.84
CA LEU A 291 -13.38 9.80 -16.49
C LEU A 291 -14.88 9.46 -16.50
N GLY A 292 -15.52 9.37 -17.67
CA GLY A 292 -16.98 9.23 -17.80
C GLY A 292 -17.74 10.51 -17.48
N GLY A 293 -17.08 11.67 -17.58
CA GLY A 293 -17.60 12.95 -17.19
C GLY A 293 -17.52 14.02 -18.29
N ASN A 294 -17.72 15.26 -17.90
CA ASN A 294 -17.62 16.42 -18.76
C ASN A 294 -16.89 17.57 -18.05
N ALA A 295 -16.35 18.50 -18.85
CA ALA A 295 -15.71 19.71 -18.39
C ALA A 295 -16.57 20.92 -18.74
N THR A 296 -16.79 21.80 -17.77
CA THR A 296 -17.47 23.09 -17.92
C THR A 296 -16.61 24.22 -17.39
N TRP A 297 -16.82 25.43 -17.92
CA TRP A 297 -16.07 26.61 -17.51
C TRP A 297 -17.03 27.70 -17.10
N GLU A 298 -16.78 28.31 -15.97
CA GLU A 298 -17.61 29.38 -15.39
C GLU A 298 -16.72 30.60 -15.09
N ALA A 299 -17.32 31.78 -15.12
CA ALA A 299 -16.65 32.98 -14.63
C ALA A 299 -16.49 32.89 -13.11
N GLY A 300 -15.29 33.17 -12.60
CA GLY A 300 -15.01 33.15 -11.15
C GLY A 300 -15.76 34.28 -10.43
N ALA A 301 -16.22 34.03 -9.21
CA ALA A 301 -16.99 35.02 -8.40
C ALA A 301 -16.18 36.29 -8.06
N SER A 302 -14.86 36.23 -8.04
CA SER A 302 -13.94 37.37 -7.80
C SER A 302 -13.17 37.83 -9.05
N GLY A 303 -13.68 37.54 -10.24
CA GLY A 303 -12.95 37.60 -11.49
C GLY A 303 -12.23 36.27 -11.73
N GLY A 304 -11.60 36.11 -12.90
CA GLY A 304 -10.90 34.86 -13.24
C GLY A 304 -11.80 33.80 -13.86
N CYS A 305 -11.33 32.57 -13.87
CA CYS A 305 -12.00 31.43 -14.48
C CYS A 305 -12.04 30.24 -13.52
N THR A 306 -13.15 29.49 -13.55
CA THR A 306 -13.27 28.21 -12.86
C THR A 306 -13.61 27.12 -13.86
N ALA A 307 -12.76 26.11 -13.94
CA ALA A 307 -13.06 24.89 -14.68
C ALA A 307 -13.60 23.84 -13.70
N LEU A 308 -14.72 23.22 -14.07
CA LEU A 308 -15.38 22.17 -13.31
C LEU A 308 -15.43 20.90 -14.14
N ILE A 309 -14.90 19.81 -13.58
CA ILE A 309 -14.96 18.49 -14.18
C ILE A 309 -15.77 17.58 -13.26
N ARG A 310 -16.94 17.17 -13.73
CA ARG A 310 -17.85 16.29 -13.00
C ARG A 310 -17.76 14.89 -13.59
N PHE A 311 -17.48 13.87 -12.75
CA PHE A 311 -17.35 12.48 -13.18
C PHE A 311 -17.88 11.52 -12.11
N PRO A 312 -18.36 10.31 -12.49
CA PRO A 312 -18.95 9.36 -11.56
C PRO A 312 -17.91 8.80 -10.58
N ALA A 313 -18.33 8.62 -9.32
CA ALA A 313 -17.62 7.84 -8.32
C ALA A 313 -18.05 6.37 -8.46
N ASP A 314 -17.12 5.47 -8.75
CA ASP A 314 -17.40 4.04 -8.80
C ASP A 314 -17.62 3.49 -7.38
N GLU A 315 -18.31 2.34 -7.25
CA GLU A 315 -18.53 1.70 -5.96
C GLU A 315 -17.22 1.31 -5.27
N GLU A 316 -16.16 0.97 -6.02
CA GLU A 316 -14.84 0.66 -5.50
C GLU A 316 -14.11 1.89 -4.93
N ASP A 317 -14.32 3.07 -5.54
CA ASP A 317 -13.76 4.36 -5.10
C ASP A 317 -14.27 4.76 -3.69
N THR A 318 -15.34 4.11 -3.22
CA THR A 318 -16.06 4.46 -1.98
C THR A 318 -15.92 3.45 -0.85
N ARG A 319 -15.50 2.22 -1.11
CA ARG A 319 -15.46 1.14 -0.12
C ARG A 319 -14.48 1.40 1.02
N ASN A 320 -13.33 2.00 0.74
CA ASN A 320 -12.29 2.25 1.73
C ASN A 320 -12.45 3.57 2.51
N ALA A 321 -13.21 4.53 2.00
CA ALA A 321 -13.53 5.76 2.73
C ALA A 321 -14.38 5.49 4.00
N ARG A 322 -15.20 4.42 4.01
CA ARG A 322 -15.98 4.01 5.18
C ARG A 322 -15.14 3.32 6.24
N HIS A 323 -14.15 2.50 5.87
CA HIS A 323 -13.27 1.82 6.84
C HIS A 323 -12.32 2.79 7.57
N GLY A 324 -11.84 3.85 6.89
CA GLY A 324 -11.02 4.89 7.53
C GLY A 324 -11.78 5.76 8.54
N ALA A 325 -13.06 6.06 8.26
CA ALA A 325 -13.90 6.85 9.16
C ALA A 325 -14.32 6.09 10.43
N GLU A 326 -14.52 4.77 10.35
CA GLU A 326 -14.85 3.94 11.52
C GLU A 326 -13.63 3.75 12.46
N PHE A 327 -12.41 3.73 11.92
CA PHE A 327 -11.20 3.61 12.74
C PHE A 327 -10.85 4.89 13.50
N ILE A 328 -11.15 6.07 12.94
CA ILE A 328 -10.93 7.37 13.60
C ILE A 328 -12.03 7.66 14.64
N GLY A 329 -13.28 7.22 14.37
CA GLY A 329 -14.41 7.35 15.30
C GLY A 329 -14.27 6.52 16.58
N SER A 330 -13.65 5.33 16.49
CA SER A 330 -13.43 4.46 17.65
C SER A 330 -12.27 4.89 18.56
N ALA A 331 -11.30 5.64 18.05
CA ALA A 331 -10.18 6.16 18.84
C ALA A 331 -10.54 7.45 19.61
N SER A 332 -11.56 8.20 19.17
CA SER A 332 -11.97 9.45 19.82
C SER A 332 -12.93 9.25 21.03
N THR A 333 -13.59 8.09 21.12
CA THR A 333 -14.53 7.80 22.24
C THR A 333 -13.86 7.13 23.45
N ALA A 334 -12.59 6.75 23.37
CA ALA A 334 -11.87 6.07 24.46
C ALA A 334 -11.18 7.03 25.46
N ASN A 335 -11.20 8.35 25.26
CA ASN A 335 -10.45 9.31 26.07
C ASN A 335 -11.29 10.34 26.86
N LEU A 336 -12.54 10.03 27.20
CA LEU A 336 -13.38 10.94 27.99
C LEU A 336 -14.13 10.22 29.12
N VAL A 337 -13.39 9.55 30.00
CA VAL A 337 -13.85 9.28 31.38
C VAL A 337 -12.64 9.12 32.29
N VAL A 338 -12.11 10.22 32.81
CA VAL A 338 -11.47 10.27 34.14
C VAL A 338 -11.63 11.67 34.67
N SER A 339 -12.50 11.85 35.63
CA SER A 339 -12.44 12.77 36.76
C SER A 339 -13.69 12.60 37.63
N PRO A 340 -13.69 12.88 38.87
CA PRO A 340 -12.78 13.68 39.68
C PRO A 340 -11.96 12.88 40.66
#